data_00edfd05268e9b589baeab396a17c1fa
#
_entry.id   00edfd05268e9b589baeab396a17c1fa
#
_cell.length_a   1.000
_cell.length_b   1.000
_cell.length_c   1.000
_cell.angle_alpha   90.00
_cell.angle_beta   90.00
_cell.angle_gamma   90.00
#
_symmetry.space_group_name_H-M   'P 1'
#
loop_
_entity.id
_entity.type
_entity.pdbx_description
1 polymer ?
#
loop_
_entity_poly.entity_id
_entity_poly.type
_entity_poly.pdbx_seq_one_letter_code
_entity_poly.pdbx_strand_id
1 'polypeptide(L)'
;MNSTKIDPKYITKSNPRIGLIALASDFMIERDFINVIKDREVDFFVNRIECYNPLTKENLIKMSNKVTEVTKDILPDQDIDCVVYGCTSGTIAAGYESIEKKVKAAKPMAEVTTPSTAAIKALKKLNISKISLFTPYSKKLNDEVLEYFKNQGFEITSNSYFDIEADYDIGKVDQNYLFNVLSEINLNGAEALFVSCTALPVLPIIDKLEKKLNTTVLSSNQALIWDTLVKINKNNSVEGFGKLFKEN
;
A
#
# COMPACT_ATOMS: atom_id res chain seq x y z
N MET A 1 -37.04 -21.71 31.16
CA MET A 1 -36.66 -20.31 31.01
C MET A 1 -37.55 -19.72 29.92
N ASN A 2 -38.21 -18.61 30.16
CA ASN A 2 -39.01 -17.91 29.15
C ASN A 2 -38.08 -17.00 28.36
N SER A 3 -38.00 -17.15 27.04
CA SER A 3 -37.25 -16.26 26.15
C SER A 3 -38.22 -15.22 25.54
N THR A 4 -37.84 -13.97 25.59
CA THR A 4 -38.62 -12.88 24.98
C THR A 4 -37.88 -12.41 23.72
N LYS A 5 -38.53 -12.43 22.57
CA LYS A 5 -38.00 -11.87 21.32
C LYS A 5 -38.02 -10.33 21.42
N ILE A 6 -36.90 -9.71 21.12
CA ILE A 6 -36.79 -8.24 21.03
C ILE A 6 -36.42 -7.90 19.58
N ASP A 7 -37.19 -6.99 18.97
CA ASP A 7 -36.95 -6.56 17.59
C ASP A 7 -35.74 -5.59 17.53
N PRO A 8 -34.73 -5.86 16.67
CA PRO A 8 -33.55 -5.00 16.55
C PRO A 8 -33.91 -3.70 15.82
N LYS A 9 -33.15 -2.65 16.12
CA LYS A 9 -33.15 -1.41 15.33
C LYS A 9 -31.87 -1.35 14.50
N TYR A 10 -32.03 -1.26 13.19
CA TYR A 10 -30.91 -1.25 12.26
C TYR A 10 -30.40 0.17 11.99
N ILE A 11 -29.11 0.28 11.65
CA ILE A 11 -28.50 1.52 11.17
C ILE A 11 -29.12 1.91 9.81
N THR A 12 -29.35 3.20 9.60
CA THR A 12 -29.94 3.73 8.36
C THR A 12 -28.92 4.36 7.42
N LYS A 13 -27.67 4.60 7.89
CA LYS A 13 -26.57 5.18 7.13
C LYS A 13 -25.31 4.38 7.38
N SER A 14 -24.65 3.91 6.32
CA SER A 14 -23.35 3.24 6.39
C SER A 14 -22.21 4.24 6.14
N ASN A 15 -21.07 4.01 6.79
CA ASN A 15 -19.82 4.66 6.42
C ASN A 15 -19.29 4.10 5.09
N PRO A 16 -18.39 4.82 4.39
CA PRO A 16 -17.66 4.24 3.28
C PRO A 16 -16.87 2.99 3.74
N ARG A 17 -16.90 1.96 2.92
CA ARG A 17 -16.33 0.64 3.22
C ARG A 17 -15.04 0.41 2.45
N ILE A 18 -13.96 0.15 3.17
CA ILE A 18 -12.65 -0.21 2.61
C ILE A 18 -12.44 -1.71 2.80
N GLY A 19 -12.15 -2.42 1.72
CA GLY A 19 -11.76 -3.83 1.75
C GLY A 19 -10.28 -3.99 1.44
N LEU A 20 -9.45 -4.37 2.41
CA LEU A 20 -8.03 -4.62 2.23
C LEU A 20 -7.77 -6.10 1.95
N ILE A 21 -7.04 -6.40 0.88
CA ILE A 21 -6.42 -7.69 0.61
C ILE A 21 -4.94 -7.56 1.01
N ALA A 22 -4.60 -7.98 2.22
CA ALA A 22 -3.23 -8.00 2.73
C ALA A 22 -2.54 -9.31 2.39
N LEU A 23 -1.19 -9.32 2.25
CA LEU A 23 -0.45 -10.58 2.21
C LEU A 23 -0.55 -11.30 3.55
N ALA A 24 -0.64 -12.62 3.53
CA ALA A 24 -0.74 -13.42 4.75
C ALA A 24 0.45 -13.24 5.70
N SER A 25 1.60 -12.85 5.16
CA SER A 25 2.85 -12.59 5.88
C SER A 25 3.11 -11.12 6.24
N ASP A 26 2.29 -10.17 5.75
CA ASP A 26 2.50 -8.73 6.01
C ASP A 26 2.09 -8.36 7.45
N PHE A 27 3.02 -7.72 8.19
CA PHE A 27 2.79 -7.25 9.58
C PHE A 27 2.41 -5.77 9.64
N MET A 28 2.63 -5.00 8.56
CA MET A 28 2.65 -3.55 8.60
C MET A 28 1.42 -2.90 8.00
N ILE A 29 0.98 -3.36 6.84
CA ILE A 29 -0.05 -2.66 6.06
C ILE A 29 -1.35 -2.41 6.84
N GLU A 30 -1.83 -3.42 7.55
CA GLU A 30 -3.06 -3.36 8.34
C GLU A 30 -2.93 -2.35 9.50
N ARG A 31 -1.80 -2.41 10.21
CA ARG A 31 -1.47 -1.48 11.29
C ARG A 31 -1.33 -0.04 10.77
N ASP A 32 -0.70 0.14 9.62
CA ASP A 32 -0.53 1.45 9.00
C ASP A 32 -1.89 2.06 8.58
N PHE A 33 -2.78 1.25 7.99
CA PHE A 33 -4.16 1.68 7.71
C PHE A 33 -4.87 2.12 8.98
N ILE A 34 -4.90 1.29 10.02
CA ILE A 34 -5.58 1.58 11.30
C ILE A 34 -5.06 2.89 11.90
N ASN A 35 -3.73 3.10 11.89
CA ASN A 35 -3.14 4.33 12.44
C ASN A 35 -3.60 5.61 11.71
N VAL A 36 -3.81 5.54 10.41
CA VAL A 36 -4.25 6.69 9.61
C VAL A 36 -5.76 6.92 9.67
N ILE A 37 -6.56 5.84 9.70
CA ILE A 37 -8.02 5.96 9.61
C ILE A 37 -8.76 5.97 10.94
N LYS A 38 -8.08 5.75 12.08
CA LYS A 38 -8.68 5.58 13.42
C LYS A 38 -9.68 6.67 13.83
N ASP A 39 -9.49 7.90 13.35
CA ASP A 39 -10.34 9.05 13.67
C ASP A 39 -11.30 9.40 12.51
N ARG A 40 -11.54 8.48 11.58
CA ARG A 40 -12.41 8.67 10.42
C ARG A 40 -13.64 7.77 10.48
N GLU A 41 -14.74 8.29 10.01
CA GLU A 41 -15.97 7.51 9.80
C GLU A 41 -15.83 6.66 8.53
N VAL A 42 -15.15 5.53 8.66
CA VAL A 42 -14.97 4.50 7.62
C VAL A 42 -15.09 3.12 8.24
N ASP A 43 -15.63 2.17 7.49
CA ASP A 43 -15.69 0.77 7.89
C ASP A 43 -14.55 0.01 7.16
N PHE A 44 -13.70 -0.68 7.93
CA PHE A 44 -12.47 -1.31 7.43
C PHE A 44 -12.55 -2.83 7.58
N PHE A 45 -12.44 -3.53 6.47
CA PHE A 45 -12.50 -4.99 6.39
C PHE A 45 -11.20 -5.52 5.80
N VAL A 46 -10.67 -6.59 6.37
CA VAL A 46 -9.41 -7.18 5.90
C VAL A 46 -9.59 -8.66 5.62
N ASN A 47 -9.11 -9.09 4.46
CA ASN A 47 -8.87 -10.50 4.18
C ASN A 47 -7.41 -10.68 3.73
N ARG A 48 -6.88 -11.90 3.86
CA ARG A 48 -5.48 -12.19 3.57
C ARG A 48 -5.34 -13.13 2.40
N ILE A 49 -4.39 -12.81 1.52
CA ILE A 49 -4.03 -13.64 0.38
C ILE A 49 -2.73 -14.39 0.67
N GLU A 50 -2.69 -15.68 0.33
CA GLU A 50 -1.49 -16.50 0.49
C GLU A 50 -0.30 -15.87 -0.25
N CYS A 51 0.84 -15.73 0.44
CA CYS A 51 2.07 -15.21 -0.12
C CYS A 51 3.07 -16.35 -0.37
N TYR A 52 3.48 -16.53 -1.61
CA TYR A 52 4.48 -17.55 -1.98
C TYR A 52 5.89 -16.97 -1.91
N ASN A 53 6.79 -17.69 -1.24
CA ASN A 53 8.19 -17.33 -1.14
C ASN A 53 9.08 -18.36 -1.88
N PRO A 54 10.24 -17.96 -2.43
CA PRO A 54 10.75 -16.58 -2.48
C PRO A 54 9.87 -15.64 -3.31
N LEU A 55 10.02 -14.32 -3.12
CA LEU A 55 9.32 -13.31 -3.90
C LEU A 55 9.88 -13.26 -5.33
N THR A 56 9.28 -14.06 -6.21
CA THR A 56 9.60 -14.06 -7.65
C THR A 56 8.41 -13.60 -8.46
N LYS A 57 8.65 -13.15 -9.68
CA LYS A 57 7.57 -12.73 -10.61
C LYS A 57 6.53 -13.82 -10.79
N GLU A 58 6.95 -15.09 -10.94
CA GLU A 58 6.10 -16.25 -11.12
C GLU A 58 5.20 -16.48 -9.88
N ASN A 59 5.78 -16.41 -8.67
CA ASN A 59 5.06 -16.56 -7.41
C ASN A 59 4.08 -15.40 -7.17
N LEU A 60 4.46 -14.18 -7.52
CA LEU A 60 3.59 -13.00 -7.43
C LEU A 60 2.40 -13.07 -8.40
N ILE A 61 2.62 -13.53 -9.63
CA ILE A 61 1.53 -13.80 -10.59
C ILE A 61 0.62 -14.91 -10.09
N LYS A 62 1.20 -16.03 -9.60
CA LYS A 62 0.44 -17.15 -9.03
C LYS A 62 -0.45 -16.69 -7.88
N MET A 63 0.08 -15.89 -6.96
CA MET A 63 -0.68 -15.27 -5.86
C MET A 63 -1.86 -14.46 -6.39
N SER A 64 -1.63 -13.63 -7.41
CA SER A 64 -2.68 -12.77 -7.97
C SER A 64 -3.88 -13.54 -8.51
N ASN A 65 -3.75 -14.82 -8.85
CA ASN A 65 -4.86 -15.63 -9.36
C ASN A 65 -5.95 -15.91 -8.31
N LYS A 66 -5.62 -15.74 -7.02
CA LYS A 66 -6.57 -15.88 -5.90
C LYS A 66 -7.32 -14.59 -5.54
N VAL A 67 -7.01 -13.46 -6.19
CA VAL A 67 -7.58 -12.14 -5.85
C VAL A 67 -9.11 -12.15 -5.88
N THR A 68 -9.74 -12.75 -6.89
CA THR A 68 -11.21 -12.80 -6.99
C THR A 68 -11.84 -13.56 -5.82
N GLU A 69 -11.27 -14.72 -5.46
CA GLU A 69 -11.74 -15.56 -4.35
C GLU A 69 -11.63 -14.79 -3.03
N VAL A 70 -10.44 -14.26 -2.72
CA VAL A 70 -10.19 -13.50 -1.50
C VAL A 70 -11.06 -12.24 -1.41
N THR A 71 -11.35 -11.60 -2.55
CA THR A 71 -12.21 -10.41 -2.59
C THR A 71 -13.67 -10.76 -2.28
N LYS A 72 -14.17 -11.92 -2.72
CA LYS A 72 -15.54 -12.36 -2.41
C LYS A 72 -15.81 -12.49 -0.92
N ASP A 73 -14.80 -12.95 -0.17
CA ASP A 73 -14.90 -13.17 1.26
C ASP A 73 -14.78 -11.89 2.09
N ILE A 74 -14.47 -10.76 1.47
CA ILE A 74 -14.57 -9.45 2.14
C ILE A 74 -16.03 -9.01 2.15
N LEU A 75 -16.68 -9.08 3.31
CA LEU A 75 -18.08 -8.69 3.52
C LEU A 75 -19.00 -9.28 2.43
N PRO A 76 -19.22 -10.62 2.42
CA PRO A 76 -20.00 -11.30 1.39
C PRO A 76 -21.38 -10.68 1.18
N ASP A 77 -21.84 -10.64 -0.08
CA ASP A 77 -23.14 -10.11 -0.50
C ASP A 77 -23.39 -8.63 -0.18
N GLN A 78 -22.33 -7.89 0.18
CA GLN A 78 -22.40 -6.45 0.42
C GLN A 78 -21.44 -5.69 -0.51
N ASP A 79 -21.77 -4.45 -0.83
CA ASP A 79 -20.90 -3.57 -1.58
C ASP A 79 -19.73 -3.07 -0.73
N ILE A 80 -18.59 -2.86 -1.39
CA ILE A 80 -17.38 -2.23 -0.87
C ILE A 80 -17.09 -1.02 -1.75
N ASP A 81 -16.83 0.15 -1.14
CA ASP A 81 -16.57 1.37 -1.91
C ASP A 81 -15.17 1.36 -2.53
N CYS A 82 -14.15 0.86 -1.82
CA CYS A 82 -12.81 0.73 -2.34
C CYS A 82 -12.16 -0.58 -1.91
N VAL A 83 -11.70 -1.39 -2.86
CA VAL A 83 -10.88 -2.56 -2.62
C VAL A 83 -9.41 -2.22 -2.85
N VAL A 84 -8.60 -2.54 -1.86
CA VAL A 84 -7.17 -2.27 -1.79
C VAL A 84 -6.41 -3.57 -1.95
N TYR A 85 -5.63 -3.73 -3.02
CA TYR A 85 -4.72 -4.86 -3.16
C TYR A 85 -3.34 -4.49 -2.62
N GLY A 86 -3.00 -4.99 -1.43
CA GLY A 86 -1.85 -4.58 -0.63
C GLY A 86 -0.53 -5.26 -1.03
N CYS A 87 -0.15 -5.24 -2.31
CA CYS A 87 1.14 -5.78 -2.76
C CYS A 87 1.75 -4.94 -3.88
N THR A 88 2.90 -4.28 -3.61
CA THR A 88 3.59 -3.43 -4.59
C THR A 88 4.16 -4.26 -5.74
N SER A 89 5.05 -5.20 -5.41
CA SER A 89 5.68 -6.09 -6.41
C SER A 89 4.67 -7.00 -7.10
N GLY A 90 3.64 -7.45 -6.39
CA GLY A 90 2.55 -8.24 -6.97
C GLY A 90 1.74 -7.48 -8.03
N THR A 91 1.51 -6.17 -7.82
CA THR A 91 0.86 -5.32 -8.83
C THR A 91 1.75 -5.13 -10.05
N ILE A 92 3.05 -4.91 -9.85
CA ILE A 92 4.02 -4.75 -10.95
C ILE A 92 4.11 -6.04 -11.77
N ALA A 93 4.18 -7.20 -11.11
CA ALA A 93 4.31 -8.50 -11.77
C ALA A 93 3.05 -8.92 -12.55
N ALA A 94 1.86 -8.70 -11.98
CA ALA A 94 0.59 -9.17 -12.57
C ALA A 94 -0.07 -8.14 -13.50
N GLY A 95 0.32 -6.85 -13.37
CA GLY A 95 -0.33 -5.70 -14.03
C GLY A 95 -1.60 -5.23 -13.30
N TYR A 96 -1.77 -3.90 -13.22
CA TYR A 96 -2.92 -3.28 -12.53
C TYR A 96 -4.25 -3.73 -13.13
N GLU A 97 -4.41 -3.71 -14.46
CA GLU A 97 -5.64 -4.06 -15.15
C GLU A 97 -6.07 -5.51 -14.84
N SER A 98 -5.09 -6.42 -14.69
CA SER A 98 -5.37 -7.81 -14.30
C SER A 98 -5.90 -7.89 -12.85
N ILE A 99 -5.31 -7.13 -11.93
CA ILE A 99 -5.78 -7.06 -10.53
C ILE A 99 -7.18 -6.44 -10.47
N GLU A 100 -7.38 -5.30 -11.13
CA GLU A 100 -8.66 -4.59 -11.18
C GLU A 100 -9.78 -5.50 -11.73
N LYS A 101 -9.54 -6.18 -12.85
CA LYS A 101 -10.50 -7.12 -13.43
C LYS A 101 -10.89 -8.23 -12.44
N LYS A 102 -9.93 -8.76 -11.70
CA LYS A 102 -10.16 -9.81 -10.70
C LYS A 102 -10.97 -9.30 -9.51
N VAL A 103 -10.68 -8.08 -9.03
CA VAL A 103 -11.47 -7.43 -7.98
C VAL A 103 -12.89 -7.15 -8.44
N LYS A 104 -13.06 -6.55 -9.63
CA LYS A 104 -14.37 -6.22 -10.22
C LYS A 104 -15.24 -7.46 -10.49
N ALA A 105 -14.64 -8.61 -10.73
CA ALA A 105 -15.38 -9.88 -10.85
C ALA A 105 -16.07 -10.30 -9.54
N ALA A 106 -15.60 -9.84 -8.39
CA ALA A 106 -16.19 -10.10 -7.08
C ALA A 106 -17.00 -8.92 -6.52
N LYS A 107 -16.52 -7.68 -6.73
CA LYS A 107 -17.11 -6.42 -6.26
C LYS A 107 -17.19 -5.43 -7.43
N PRO A 108 -18.19 -5.54 -8.32
CA PRO A 108 -18.24 -4.79 -9.58
C PRO A 108 -18.21 -3.27 -9.43
N MET A 109 -18.82 -2.75 -8.36
CA MET A 109 -18.94 -1.30 -8.11
C MET A 109 -17.75 -0.71 -7.35
N ALA A 110 -16.87 -1.55 -6.77
CA ALA A 110 -15.78 -1.05 -5.96
C ALA A 110 -14.75 -0.26 -6.77
N GLU A 111 -14.27 0.87 -6.26
CA GLU A 111 -13.01 1.45 -6.70
C GLU A 111 -11.86 0.48 -6.38
N VAL A 112 -10.79 0.51 -7.18
CA VAL A 112 -9.62 -0.36 -6.95
C VAL A 112 -8.36 0.48 -6.84
N THR A 113 -7.53 0.19 -5.84
CA THR A 113 -6.22 0.82 -5.68
C THR A 113 -5.14 -0.19 -5.33
N THR A 114 -3.91 0.11 -5.72
CA THR A 114 -2.72 -0.73 -5.48
C THR A 114 -1.52 0.16 -5.13
N PRO A 115 -0.52 -0.33 -4.39
CA PRO A 115 0.57 0.52 -3.93
C PRO A 115 1.38 1.18 -5.05
N SER A 116 1.66 0.45 -6.13
CA SER A 116 2.46 0.99 -7.24
C SER A 116 1.71 2.04 -8.06
N THR A 117 0.41 1.85 -8.33
CA THR A 117 -0.40 2.85 -9.04
C THR A 117 -0.67 4.08 -8.17
N ALA A 118 -0.91 3.89 -6.88
CA ALA A 118 -1.05 4.98 -5.91
C ALA A 118 0.23 5.80 -5.77
N ALA A 119 1.41 5.14 -5.75
CA ALA A 119 2.71 5.84 -5.71
C ALA A 119 2.90 6.74 -6.93
N ILE A 120 2.56 6.28 -8.14
CA ILE A 120 2.63 7.10 -9.36
C ILE A 120 1.71 8.32 -9.25
N LYS A 121 0.48 8.14 -8.78
CA LYS A 121 -0.47 9.25 -8.59
C LYS A 121 0.04 10.25 -7.55
N ALA A 122 0.57 9.76 -6.42
CA ALA A 122 1.14 10.59 -5.36
C ALA A 122 2.33 11.41 -5.84
N LEU A 123 3.28 10.79 -6.55
CA LEU A 123 4.42 11.47 -7.15
C LEU A 123 3.99 12.57 -8.14
N LYS A 124 3.03 12.27 -9.01
CA LYS A 124 2.46 13.24 -9.96
C LYS A 124 1.72 14.38 -9.26
N LYS A 125 0.94 14.08 -8.20
CA LYS A 125 0.25 15.11 -7.37
C LYS A 125 1.25 16.08 -6.75
N LEU A 126 2.41 15.60 -6.34
CA LEU A 126 3.49 16.40 -5.75
C LEU A 126 4.43 17.05 -6.80
N ASN A 127 4.14 16.89 -8.10
CA ASN A 127 4.96 17.36 -9.23
C ASN A 127 6.41 16.85 -9.19
N ILE A 128 6.60 15.60 -8.74
CA ILE A 128 7.89 14.92 -8.64
C ILE A 128 8.13 14.12 -9.92
N SER A 129 9.32 14.28 -10.50
CA SER A 129 9.77 13.57 -11.70
C SER A 129 11.06 12.77 -11.48
N LYS A 130 11.86 13.15 -10.46
CA LYS A 130 13.14 12.55 -10.11
C LYS A 130 13.06 11.88 -8.75
N ILE A 131 13.28 10.58 -8.70
CA ILE A 131 13.20 9.82 -7.45
C ILE A 131 14.46 9.02 -7.17
N SER A 132 14.84 8.97 -5.89
CA SER A 132 15.69 7.92 -5.35
C SER A 132 14.79 6.75 -4.94
N LEU A 133 15.13 5.54 -5.32
CA LEU A 133 14.33 4.35 -5.02
C LEU A 133 15.03 3.47 -3.98
N PHE A 134 14.27 3.04 -2.97
CA PHE A 134 14.70 2.01 -2.04
C PHE A 134 13.72 0.84 -2.04
N THR A 135 14.23 -0.38 -2.09
CA THR A 135 13.42 -1.60 -1.99
C THR A 135 14.04 -2.61 -1.01
N PRO A 136 13.27 -3.49 -0.37
CA PRO A 136 13.84 -4.59 0.41
C PRO A 136 14.19 -5.82 -0.43
N TYR A 137 13.75 -5.89 -1.67
CA TYR A 137 13.70 -7.08 -2.51
C TYR A 137 15.07 -7.59 -2.96
N SER A 138 15.09 -8.85 -3.46
CA SER A 138 16.24 -9.39 -4.20
C SER A 138 16.60 -8.49 -5.38
N LYS A 139 17.88 -8.55 -5.80
CA LYS A 139 18.34 -7.71 -6.92
C LYS A 139 17.47 -7.83 -8.16
N LYS A 140 17.05 -9.04 -8.53
CA LYS A 140 16.22 -9.27 -9.71
C LYS A 140 14.87 -8.55 -9.59
N LEU A 141 14.17 -8.69 -8.46
CA LEU A 141 12.88 -8.04 -8.25
C LEU A 141 13.02 -6.52 -8.08
N ASN A 142 14.12 -6.05 -7.47
CA ASN A 142 14.46 -4.63 -7.41
C ASN A 142 14.61 -4.03 -8.81
N ASP A 143 15.30 -4.70 -9.72
CA ASP A 143 15.48 -4.24 -11.09
C ASP A 143 14.13 -4.17 -11.85
N GLU A 144 13.19 -5.09 -11.60
CA GLU A 144 11.84 -5.04 -12.16
C GLU A 144 11.04 -3.82 -11.63
N VAL A 145 11.18 -3.48 -10.35
CA VAL A 145 10.56 -2.29 -9.76
C VAL A 145 11.17 -1.00 -10.35
N LEU A 146 12.48 -0.95 -10.51
CA LEU A 146 13.19 0.15 -11.17
C LEU A 146 12.64 0.41 -12.57
N GLU A 147 12.58 -0.65 -13.37
CA GLU A 147 12.12 -0.57 -14.76
C GLU A 147 10.66 -0.13 -14.83
N TYR A 148 9.82 -0.59 -13.90
CA TYR A 148 8.43 -0.15 -13.82
C TYR A 148 8.33 1.37 -13.64
N PHE A 149 9.05 1.98 -12.69
CA PHE A 149 8.99 3.43 -12.48
C PHE A 149 9.59 4.22 -13.65
N LYS A 150 10.67 3.74 -14.28
CA LYS A 150 11.21 4.34 -15.51
C LYS A 150 10.18 4.34 -16.63
N ASN A 151 9.47 3.23 -16.84
CA ASN A 151 8.42 3.11 -17.85
C ASN A 151 7.20 4.00 -17.56
N GLN A 152 7.03 4.44 -16.32
CA GLN A 152 6.02 5.44 -15.93
C GLN A 152 6.51 6.90 -16.09
N GLY A 153 7.72 7.09 -16.61
CA GLY A 153 8.29 8.40 -16.94
C GLY A 153 9.08 9.07 -15.80
N PHE A 154 9.46 8.32 -14.76
CA PHE A 154 10.28 8.85 -13.66
C PHE A 154 11.78 8.65 -13.94
N GLU A 155 12.58 9.68 -13.67
CA GLU A 155 14.03 9.59 -13.62
C GLU A 155 14.45 8.96 -12.27
N ILE A 156 15.18 7.84 -12.32
CA ILE A 156 15.75 7.20 -11.12
C ILE A 156 17.17 7.70 -10.94
N THR A 157 17.37 8.59 -9.96
CA THR A 157 18.67 9.22 -9.72
C THR A 157 19.62 8.33 -8.90
N SER A 158 19.05 7.52 -8.00
CA SER A 158 19.78 6.51 -7.23
C SER A 158 18.87 5.35 -6.86
N ASN A 159 19.48 4.19 -6.56
CA ASN A 159 18.78 2.99 -6.14
C ASN A 159 19.57 2.24 -5.08
N SER A 160 18.88 1.79 -4.03
CA SER A 160 19.42 0.94 -2.98
C SER A 160 18.44 -0.17 -2.60
N TYR A 161 18.94 -1.32 -2.15
CA TYR A 161 18.07 -2.45 -1.80
C TYR A 161 18.72 -3.32 -0.72
N PHE A 162 17.90 -4.14 -0.03
CA PHE A 162 18.36 -5.04 1.05
C PHE A 162 18.70 -6.46 0.61
N ASP A 163 18.21 -6.91 -0.55
CA ASP A 163 18.38 -8.29 -1.06
C ASP A 163 17.66 -9.37 -0.20
N ILE A 164 16.45 -9.08 0.27
CA ILE A 164 15.62 -10.01 1.04
C ILE A 164 14.69 -10.77 0.08
N GLU A 165 14.65 -12.10 0.21
CA GLU A 165 13.87 -12.98 -0.68
C GLU A 165 12.47 -13.32 -0.14
N ALA A 166 12.29 -13.33 1.18
CA ALA A 166 11.04 -13.74 1.81
C ALA A 166 10.28 -12.56 2.43
N ASP A 167 8.98 -12.44 2.10
CA ASP A 167 8.14 -11.33 2.55
C ASP A 167 8.08 -11.17 4.08
N TYR A 168 7.96 -12.29 4.81
CA TYR A 168 7.91 -12.24 6.27
C TYR A 168 9.21 -11.75 6.92
N ASP A 169 10.37 -11.86 6.25
CA ASP A 169 11.64 -11.32 6.76
C ASP A 169 11.72 -9.81 6.55
N ILE A 170 11.07 -9.27 5.52
CA ILE A 170 10.94 -7.83 5.31
C ILE A 170 10.23 -7.18 6.49
N GLY A 171 9.14 -7.78 6.98
CA GLY A 171 8.39 -7.27 8.12
C GLY A 171 9.15 -7.29 9.46
N LYS A 172 10.27 -8.02 9.53
CA LYS A 172 11.14 -8.09 10.73
C LYS A 172 12.25 -7.03 10.74
N VAL A 173 12.39 -6.23 9.68
CA VAL A 173 13.40 -5.16 9.64
C VAL A 173 13.15 -4.20 10.79
N ASP A 174 14.18 -3.97 11.62
CA ASP A 174 14.10 -3.03 12.73
C ASP A 174 13.87 -1.60 12.22
N GLN A 175 12.87 -0.93 12.78
CA GLN A 175 12.46 0.41 12.33
C GLN A 175 13.52 1.48 12.55
N ASN A 176 14.28 1.41 13.66
CA ASN A 176 15.35 2.38 13.94
C ASN A 176 16.54 2.17 13.01
N TYR A 177 16.87 0.89 12.75
CA TYR A 177 17.89 0.55 11.77
C TYR A 177 17.49 1.05 10.37
N LEU A 178 16.24 0.82 9.96
CA LEU A 178 15.72 1.31 8.69
C LEU A 178 15.78 2.84 8.59
N PHE A 179 15.41 3.55 9.67
CA PHE A 179 15.55 5.01 9.72
C PHE A 179 17.00 5.46 9.49
N ASN A 180 17.96 4.82 10.15
CA ASN A 180 19.38 5.17 9.98
C ASN A 180 19.86 4.92 8.54
N VAL A 181 19.55 3.75 7.97
CA VAL A 181 19.88 3.43 6.57
C VAL A 181 19.28 4.45 5.60
N LEU A 182 18.00 4.72 5.72
CA LEU A 182 17.30 5.65 4.81
C LEU A 182 17.79 7.11 4.98
N SER A 183 18.20 7.48 6.19
CA SER A 183 18.75 8.83 6.47
C SER A 183 20.10 9.11 5.82
N GLU A 184 20.84 8.08 5.44
CA GLU A 184 22.19 8.17 4.86
C GLU A 184 22.20 7.87 3.35
N ILE A 185 21.03 7.63 2.74
CA ILE A 185 20.94 7.36 1.30
C ILE A 185 21.39 8.60 0.51
N ASN A 186 22.28 8.39 -0.45
CA ASN A 186 22.63 9.44 -1.41
C ASN A 186 21.49 9.59 -2.42
N LEU A 187 20.80 10.71 -2.37
CA LEU A 187 19.65 11.01 -3.23
C LEU A 187 20.05 11.39 -4.66
N ASN A 188 21.32 11.79 -4.91
CA ASN A 188 21.82 12.22 -6.23
C ASN A 188 20.92 13.24 -6.94
N GLY A 189 20.38 14.21 -6.19
CA GLY A 189 19.50 15.23 -6.73
C GLY A 189 18.05 14.78 -6.95
N ALA A 190 17.61 13.69 -6.33
CA ALA A 190 16.20 13.30 -6.32
C ALA A 190 15.31 14.35 -5.64
N GLU A 191 14.12 14.53 -6.16
CA GLU A 191 13.07 15.38 -5.59
C GLU A 191 12.30 14.65 -4.47
N ALA A 192 12.35 13.30 -4.49
CA ALA A 192 11.81 12.46 -3.43
C ALA A 192 12.59 11.16 -3.26
N LEU A 193 12.56 10.62 -2.04
CA LEU A 193 12.88 9.22 -1.74
C LEU A 193 11.58 8.40 -1.77
N PHE A 194 11.49 7.42 -2.65
CA PHE A 194 10.39 6.44 -2.65
C PHE A 194 10.85 5.12 -2.05
N VAL A 195 10.23 4.72 -0.93
CA VAL A 195 10.48 3.44 -0.24
C VAL A 195 9.39 2.45 -0.61
N SER A 196 9.75 1.49 -1.44
CA SER A 196 8.84 0.48 -1.99
C SER A 196 8.73 -0.73 -1.06
N CYS A 197 7.57 -1.26 -0.89
CA CYS A 197 7.10 -2.45 -0.16
C CYS A 197 6.11 -2.09 0.96
N THR A 198 5.02 -2.87 1.03
CA THR A 198 3.99 -2.70 2.09
C THR A 198 4.41 -3.27 3.43
N ALA A 199 5.30 -4.27 3.44
CA ALA A 199 5.77 -4.94 4.65
C ALA A 199 6.87 -4.18 5.40
N LEU A 200 7.48 -3.10 4.83
CA LEU A 200 8.50 -2.32 5.52
C LEU A 200 7.87 -1.34 6.54
N PRO A 201 8.45 -1.21 7.75
CA PRO A 201 7.93 -0.32 8.81
C PRO A 201 8.32 1.16 8.58
N VAL A 202 7.90 1.74 7.46
CA VAL A 202 8.31 3.08 7.00
C VAL A 202 7.36 4.19 7.47
N LEU A 203 6.04 3.94 7.44
CA LEU A 203 5.04 4.99 7.64
C LEU A 203 5.26 5.82 8.93
N PRO A 204 5.57 5.22 10.10
CA PRO A 204 5.76 5.98 11.34
C PRO A 204 7.02 6.86 11.37
N ILE A 205 7.96 6.66 10.45
CA ILE A 205 9.23 7.41 10.41
C ILE A 205 9.31 8.42 9.28
N ILE A 206 8.29 8.53 8.43
CA ILE A 206 8.31 9.42 7.24
C ILE A 206 8.56 10.89 7.62
N ASP A 207 7.81 11.44 8.58
CA ASP A 207 7.99 12.83 9.02
C ASP A 207 9.43 13.12 9.51
N LYS A 208 10.04 12.16 10.20
CA LYS A 208 11.43 12.27 10.69
C LYS A 208 12.42 12.20 9.55
N LEU A 209 12.18 11.32 8.55
CA LEU A 209 13.00 11.19 7.36
C LEU A 209 12.93 12.46 6.49
N GLU A 210 11.75 13.01 6.25
CA GLU A 210 11.59 14.25 5.49
C GLU A 210 12.35 15.41 6.11
N LYS A 211 12.29 15.55 7.45
CA LYS A 211 13.07 16.56 8.19
C LYS A 211 14.58 16.31 8.09
N LYS A 212 15.02 15.06 8.20
CA LYS A 212 16.44 14.68 8.17
C LYS A 212 17.06 14.88 6.80
N LEU A 213 16.33 14.46 5.74
CA LEU A 213 16.79 14.52 4.36
C LEU A 213 16.51 15.87 3.69
N ASN A 214 15.68 16.71 4.29
CA ASN A 214 15.13 17.94 3.68
C ASN A 214 14.55 17.66 2.28
N THR A 215 13.87 16.53 2.13
CA THR A 215 13.34 16.02 0.86
C THR A 215 12.03 15.28 1.13
N THR A 216 11.11 15.29 0.17
CA THR A 216 9.87 14.50 0.25
C THR A 216 10.20 13.01 0.36
N VAL A 217 9.53 12.32 1.28
CA VAL A 217 9.63 10.85 1.42
C VAL A 217 8.26 10.25 1.21
N LEU A 218 8.19 9.26 0.32
CA LEU A 218 6.98 8.49 0.05
C LEU A 218 7.22 7.01 0.37
N SER A 219 6.20 6.33 0.86
CA SER A 219 6.21 4.87 0.98
C SER A 219 5.01 4.24 0.27
N SER A 220 5.14 2.94 -0.01
CA SER A 220 4.03 2.16 -0.60
C SER A 220 2.75 2.28 0.21
N ASN A 221 2.80 2.10 1.54
CA ASN A 221 1.62 2.18 2.39
C ASN A 221 1.06 3.60 2.48
N GLN A 222 1.93 4.62 2.59
CA GLN A 222 1.48 6.01 2.62
C GLN A 222 0.69 6.37 1.34
N ALA A 223 1.26 6.09 0.17
CA ALA A 223 0.61 6.38 -1.11
C ALA A 223 -0.69 5.59 -1.28
N LEU A 224 -0.70 4.31 -0.90
CA LEU A 224 -1.86 3.44 -0.99
C LEU A 224 -3.02 3.93 -0.12
N ILE A 225 -2.74 4.27 1.14
CA ILE A 225 -3.75 4.78 2.08
C ILE A 225 -4.27 6.14 1.59
N TRP A 226 -3.39 7.02 1.12
CA TRP A 226 -3.77 8.31 0.54
C TRP A 226 -4.72 8.14 -0.66
N ASP A 227 -4.38 7.29 -1.65
CA ASP A 227 -5.24 7.05 -2.83
C ASP A 227 -6.58 6.40 -2.43
N THR A 228 -6.57 5.50 -1.42
CA THR A 228 -7.79 4.92 -0.86
C THR A 228 -8.72 6.01 -0.31
N LEU A 229 -8.19 6.91 0.51
CA LEU A 229 -8.96 7.99 1.12
C LEU A 229 -9.48 8.99 0.08
N VAL A 230 -8.70 9.28 -0.97
CA VAL A 230 -9.15 10.10 -2.11
C VAL A 230 -10.35 9.44 -2.80
N LYS A 231 -10.27 8.14 -3.09
CA LYS A 231 -11.34 7.40 -3.79
C LYS A 231 -12.67 7.34 -3.03
N ILE A 232 -12.62 7.36 -1.71
CA ILE A 232 -13.83 7.36 -0.87
C ILE A 232 -14.20 8.75 -0.33
N ASN A 233 -13.58 9.83 -0.86
CA ASN A 233 -13.81 11.22 -0.46
C ASN A 233 -13.60 11.47 1.06
N LYS A 234 -12.57 10.86 1.66
CA LYS A 234 -12.18 11.00 3.07
C LYS A 234 -10.73 11.46 3.24
N ASN A 235 -10.19 12.19 2.26
CA ASN A 235 -8.78 12.60 2.16
C ASN A 235 -8.43 13.88 2.96
N ASN A 236 -9.14 14.18 4.04
CA ASN A 236 -8.75 15.25 4.94
C ASN A 236 -7.30 15.06 5.44
N SER A 237 -6.60 16.18 5.65
CA SER A 237 -5.22 16.21 6.12
C SER A 237 -4.99 15.32 7.36
N VAL A 238 -3.84 14.65 7.42
CA VAL A 238 -3.40 13.82 8.55
C VAL A 238 -1.98 14.22 8.95
N GLU A 239 -1.80 14.58 10.21
CA GLU A 239 -0.49 14.93 10.75
C GLU A 239 0.33 13.67 11.12
N GLY A 240 1.66 13.78 11.02
CA GLY A 240 2.57 12.72 11.47
C GLY A 240 2.97 11.69 10.42
N PHE A 241 2.42 11.78 9.20
CA PHE A 241 2.67 10.79 8.14
C PHE A 241 3.22 11.39 6.84
N GLY A 242 3.95 12.52 6.91
CA GLY A 242 4.65 13.12 5.80
C GLY A 242 3.83 14.12 4.98
N LYS A 243 4.52 14.73 4.00
CA LYS A 243 4.01 15.83 3.17
C LYS A 243 2.76 15.43 2.38
N LEU A 244 2.71 14.21 1.84
CA LEU A 244 1.61 13.74 1.01
C LEU A 244 0.23 13.87 1.69
N PHE A 245 0.16 13.61 3.00
CA PHE A 245 -1.10 13.73 3.75
C PHE A 245 -1.45 15.16 4.17
N LYS A 246 -0.58 16.12 3.95
CA LYS A 246 -0.83 17.55 4.24
C LYS A 246 -1.34 18.32 3.03
N GLU A 247 -1.05 17.82 1.82
CA GLU A 247 -1.47 18.43 0.56
C GLU A 247 -2.77 17.79 0.06
N ASN A 248 -3.89 18.48 0.23
CA ASN A 248 -5.23 18.08 -0.23
C ASN A 248 -5.44 18.38 -1.73
#